data_7028afd9c79838a7ac73a4a78ae67b78
#
_entry.id   7028afd9c79838a7ac73a4a78ae67b78
#
_cell.length_a   1.000
_cell.length_b   1.000
_cell.length_c   1.000
_cell.angle_alpha   90.00
_cell.angle_beta   90.00
_cell.angle_gamma   90.00
#
_symmetry.space_group_name_H-M   'P 1'
#
loop_
_entity.id
_entity.type
_entity.pdbx_description
1 polymer ?
#
loop_
_entity_poly.entity_id
_entity_poly.type
_entity_poly.pdbx_seq_one_letter_code
_entity_poly.pdbx_strand_id
1 'polypeptide(L)'
;VRALADFDGGMDMVRDLDDITFTEWFTQLEGPFEGSARGSIERMWDPIAYALGFIDCDHISARCMLTIFMMFAIRTEASVLRMLEGSPQTYLHDPILKYLDDRGVKVHTKARVRDIEHELDAQGRPSKVNAIQLATGDRHEFDAIVAACDVPGIKKVLPESFRQFKEFDNIYELDCVQIATVQLRFDGWVTEMHDPARMRDVSGDQSDGKGAGIDNLLYSADAEFSCFADLALVSPGEYYKEGEGSLMQAVMDSRAFGRSEEQIVQDCLQQMYTLFPSARELNCTWSNVVKLGQSLYREKPGQDKFRPGQATPIPNFFLAGSYTYQDYIDSMEGATKSGLMAADEVIARADAIGKMRSSAAEQREPVA
;
A
#
# COMPACT_ATOMS: atom_id res chain seq x y z
N VAL A 1 2.61 9.36 -26.23
CA VAL A 1 3.81 10.11 -26.71
C VAL A 1 4.24 11.15 -25.67
N ARG A 2 3.34 12.05 -25.19
CA ARG A 2 3.71 13.08 -24.19
C ARG A 2 4.22 12.45 -22.88
N ALA A 3 3.54 11.44 -22.36
CA ALA A 3 4.00 10.73 -21.17
C ALA A 3 5.43 10.22 -21.34
N LEU A 4 5.76 9.60 -22.47
CA LEU A 4 7.12 9.14 -22.77
C LEU A 4 8.14 10.27 -22.87
N ALA A 5 7.73 11.43 -23.39
CA ALA A 5 8.60 12.60 -23.44
C ALA A 5 8.84 13.21 -22.05
N ASP A 6 7.80 13.25 -21.22
CA ASP A 6 7.91 13.72 -19.83
C ASP A 6 8.72 12.75 -18.94
N PHE A 7 8.96 11.51 -19.39
CA PHE A 7 9.82 10.52 -18.74
C PHE A 7 11.28 10.53 -19.21
N ASP A 8 11.65 11.34 -20.19
CA ASP A 8 13.01 11.35 -20.75
C ASP A 8 14.08 11.73 -19.71
N GLY A 9 13.69 12.45 -18.67
CA GLY A 9 14.52 12.79 -17.51
C GLY A 9 14.42 11.82 -16.33
N GLY A 10 13.62 10.76 -16.42
CA GLY A 10 13.42 9.79 -15.35
C GLY A 10 12.45 10.25 -14.26
N MET A 11 12.57 9.64 -13.07
CA MET A 11 11.64 9.87 -11.95
C MET A 11 11.67 11.29 -11.41
N ASP A 12 12.78 11.99 -11.51
CA ASP A 12 12.90 13.37 -11.00
C ASP A 12 11.95 14.32 -11.74
N MET A 13 11.84 14.20 -13.06
CA MET A 13 10.89 15.01 -13.84
C MET A 13 9.43 14.70 -13.52
N VAL A 14 9.12 13.44 -13.22
CA VAL A 14 7.76 13.05 -12.80
C VAL A 14 7.40 13.70 -11.45
N ARG A 15 8.38 13.89 -10.56
CA ARG A 15 8.16 14.57 -9.28
C ARG A 15 7.76 16.04 -9.41
N ASP A 16 8.25 16.72 -10.45
CA ASP A 16 7.86 18.10 -10.75
C ASP A 16 6.36 18.22 -11.11
N LEU A 17 5.71 17.09 -11.42
CA LEU A 17 4.28 17.01 -11.72
C LEU A 17 3.42 16.64 -10.49
N ASP A 18 3.99 16.65 -9.28
CA ASP A 18 3.23 16.33 -8.07
C ASP A 18 2.21 17.42 -7.70
N ASP A 19 2.42 18.67 -8.07
CA ASP A 19 1.54 19.78 -7.67
C ASP A 19 0.24 19.87 -8.49
N ILE A 20 0.04 19.03 -9.51
CA ILE A 20 -1.16 18.99 -10.35
C ILE A 20 -1.82 17.62 -10.32
N THR A 21 -3.14 17.58 -10.59
CA THR A 21 -3.89 16.32 -10.72
C THR A 21 -3.58 15.61 -12.04
N PHE A 22 -3.84 14.31 -12.09
CA PHE A 22 -3.72 13.57 -13.34
C PHE A 22 -4.69 14.11 -14.41
N THR A 23 -5.90 14.48 -14.04
CA THR A 23 -6.87 15.08 -14.97
C THR A 23 -6.33 16.39 -15.55
N GLU A 24 -5.78 17.29 -14.73
CA GLU A 24 -5.17 18.54 -15.21
C GLU A 24 -4.03 18.25 -16.18
N TRP A 25 -3.13 17.35 -15.85
CA TRP A 25 -2.04 16.97 -16.75
C TRP A 25 -2.56 16.36 -18.07
N PHE A 26 -3.55 15.46 -17.99
CA PHE A 26 -4.08 14.74 -19.15
C PHE A 26 -4.88 15.65 -20.08
N THR A 27 -5.63 16.62 -19.53
CA THR A 27 -6.49 17.53 -20.30
C THR A 27 -5.76 18.77 -20.83
N GLN A 28 -4.55 19.07 -20.39
CA GLN A 28 -3.68 20.13 -20.95
C GLN A 28 -3.23 19.85 -22.39
N LEU A 29 -3.68 18.76 -23.00
CA LEU A 29 -3.44 18.47 -24.41
C LEU A 29 -4.29 19.41 -25.26
N GLU A 30 -3.66 20.40 -25.89
CA GLU A 30 -4.30 21.27 -26.88
C GLU A 30 -4.51 20.50 -28.19
N GLY A 31 -5.62 20.75 -28.87
CA GLY A 31 -5.85 20.28 -30.22
C GLY A 31 -7.05 19.36 -30.40
N PRO A 32 -7.10 18.50 -31.45
CA PRO A 32 -8.29 17.73 -31.83
C PRO A 32 -8.73 16.64 -30.82
N PHE A 33 -8.01 16.50 -29.73
CA PHE A 33 -8.31 15.55 -28.65
C PHE A 33 -9.04 16.22 -27.47
N GLU A 34 -9.28 17.51 -27.53
CA GLU A 34 -10.09 18.23 -26.56
C GLU A 34 -11.52 17.65 -26.57
N GLY A 35 -12.00 17.24 -25.41
CA GLY A 35 -13.33 16.60 -25.27
C GLY A 35 -13.37 15.06 -25.35
N SER A 36 -12.37 14.38 -25.95
CA SER A 36 -12.26 12.92 -25.87
C SER A 36 -11.54 12.46 -24.59
N ALA A 37 -10.75 13.32 -24.00
CA ALA A 37 -9.94 13.04 -22.82
C ALA A 37 -10.78 12.64 -21.59
N ARG A 38 -11.91 13.29 -21.35
CA ARG A 38 -12.77 13.01 -20.18
C ARG A 38 -13.33 11.58 -20.19
N GLY A 39 -13.84 11.13 -21.32
CA GLY A 39 -14.34 9.76 -21.46
C GLY A 39 -13.24 8.70 -21.26
N SER A 40 -12.00 8.99 -21.65
CA SER A 40 -10.86 8.11 -21.38
C SER A 40 -10.52 8.09 -19.89
N ILE A 41 -10.62 9.23 -19.21
CA ILE A 41 -10.41 9.30 -17.75
C ILE A 41 -11.43 8.41 -17.06
N GLU A 42 -12.71 8.64 -17.29
CA GLU A 42 -13.80 7.94 -16.60
C GLU A 42 -13.83 6.42 -16.87
N ARG A 43 -13.47 5.99 -18.07
CA ARG A 43 -13.58 4.58 -18.47
C ARG A 43 -12.32 3.77 -18.33
N MET A 44 -11.15 4.40 -18.35
CA MET A 44 -9.87 3.71 -18.35
C MET A 44 -9.01 4.10 -17.13
N TRP A 45 -8.84 5.40 -16.90
CA TRP A 45 -7.86 5.85 -15.91
C TRP A 45 -8.41 5.90 -14.49
N ASP A 46 -9.68 6.28 -14.29
CA ASP A 46 -10.31 6.26 -12.97
C ASP A 46 -10.34 4.85 -12.35
N PRO A 47 -10.69 3.76 -13.07
CA PRO A 47 -10.58 2.41 -12.53
C PRO A 47 -9.17 2.05 -12.05
N ILE A 48 -8.14 2.51 -12.77
CA ILE A 48 -6.73 2.28 -12.39
C ILE A 48 -6.37 3.13 -11.16
N ALA A 49 -6.76 4.41 -11.14
CA ALA A 49 -6.52 5.32 -10.03
C ALA A 49 -7.19 4.82 -8.74
N TYR A 50 -8.44 4.39 -8.83
CA TYR A 50 -9.14 3.78 -7.69
C TYR A 50 -8.54 2.46 -7.24
N ALA A 51 -8.08 1.61 -8.17
CA ALA A 51 -7.51 0.32 -7.83
C ALA A 51 -6.15 0.43 -7.12
N LEU A 52 -5.38 1.46 -7.41
CA LEU A 52 -4.00 1.61 -6.92
C LEU A 52 -3.83 2.76 -5.91
N GLY A 53 -4.60 3.84 -6.05
CA GLY A 53 -4.54 5.02 -5.18
C GLY A 53 -5.79 5.25 -4.34
N PHE A 54 -6.88 4.50 -4.61
CA PHE A 54 -8.20 4.62 -3.94
C PHE A 54 -8.86 6.00 -4.04
N ILE A 55 -8.43 6.81 -5.00
CA ILE A 55 -9.00 8.11 -5.36
C ILE A 55 -9.03 8.25 -6.88
N ASP A 56 -9.89 9.12 -7.40
CA ASP A 56 -10.04 9.36 -8.83
C ASP A 56 -8.93 10.25 -9.42
N CYS A 57 -8.94 10.36 -10.76
CA CYS A 57 -7.98 11.15 -11.50
C CYS A 57 -8.10 12.68 -11.26
N ASP A 58 -9.24 13.15 -10.78
CA ASP A 58 -9.44 14.55 -10.42
C ASP A 58 -8.76 14.91 -9.09
N HIS A 59 -8.35 13.91 -8.30
CA HIS A 59 -7.79 14.08 -6.97
C HIS A 59 -6.42 13.44 -6.77
N ILE A 60 -6.00 12.50 -7.63
CA ILE A 60 -4.67 11.88 -7.55
C ILE A 60 -3.63 12.75 -8.25
N SER A 61 -2.41 12.79 -7.71
CA SER A 61 -1.31 13.55 -8.32
C SER A 61 -0.91 12.96 -9.67
N ALA A 62 -0.56 13.82 -10.61
CA ALA A 62 -0.04 13.39 -11.90
C ALA A 62 1.25 12.57 -11.74
N ARG A 63 2.11 12.92 -10.79
CA ARG A 63 3.29 12.15 -10.42
C ARG A 63 2.96 10.67 -10.16
N CYS A 64 1.97 10.42 -9.31
CA CYS A 64 1.57 9.07 -8.93
C CYS A 64 1.10 8.26 -10.14
N MET A 65 0.15 8.77 -10.92
CA MET A 65 -0.38 8.09 -12.09
C MET A 65 0.67 7.88 -13.18
N LEU A 66 1.57 8.84 -13.38
CA LEU A 66 2.65 8.70 -14.36
C LEU A 66 3.71 7.70 -13.90
N THR A 67 3.96 7.58 -12.60
CA THR A 67 4.81 6.51 -12.06
C THR A 67 4.22 5.13 -12.38
N ILE A 68 2.91 4.95 -12.17
CA ILE A 68 2.19 3.71 -12.52
C ILE A 68 2.30 3.44 -14.03
N PHE A 69 2.01 4.45 -14.84
CA PHE A 69 2.09 4.32 -16.30
C PHE A 69 3.49 3.94 -16.76
N MET A 70 4.53 4.56 -16.20
CA MET A 70 5.92 4.26 -16.53
C MET A 70 6.24 2.79 -16.23
N MET A 71 5.86 2.30 -15.06
CA MET A 71 6.11 0.91 -14.70
C MET A 71 5.43 -0.06 -15.66
N PHE A 72 4.17 0.18 -16.01
CA PHE A 72 3.42 -0.71 -16.90
C PHE A 72 3.84 -0.60 -18.38
N ALA A 73 4.21 0.59 -18.85
CA ALA A 73 4.54 0.81 -20.25
C ALA A 73 6.00 0.51 -20.60
N ILE A 74 6.94 0.76 -19.68
CA ILE A 74 8.37 0.64 -19.93
C ILE A 74 8.95 -0.66 -19.43
N ARG A 75 8.39 -1.21 -18.33
CA ARG A 75 8.84 -2.48 -17.74
C ARG A 75 7.78 -3.55 -17.95
N THR A 76 7.96 -4.36 -18.98
CA THR A 76 7.01 -5.43 -19.36
C THR A 76 6.76 -6.39 -18.21
N GLU A 77 7.78 -6.72 -17.43
CA GLU A 77 7.67 -7.59 -16.26
C GLU A 77 6.79 -6.99 -15.14
N ALA A 78 6.70 -5.66 -15.05
CA ALA A 78 5.86 -4.97 -14.08
C ALA A 78 4.39 -4.85 -14.53
N SER A 79 4.12 -5.05 -15.83
CA SER A 79 2.75 -5.04 -16.37
C SER A 79 2.00 -6.36 -16.18
N VAL A 80 2.69 -7.40 -15.72
CA VAL A 80 2.09 -8.71 -15.47
C VAL A 80 1.68 -8.80 -14.00
N LEU A 81 0.38 -8.85 -13.76
CA LEU A 81 -0.16 -9.08 -12.42
C LEU A 81 0.06 -10.54 -12.01
N ARG A 82 0.50 -10.73 -10.78
CA ARG A 82 0.65 -12.06 -10.18
C ARG A 82 -0.17 -12.11 -8.90
N MET A 83 -0.96 -13.15 -8.76
CA MET A 83 -1.75 -13.41 -7.57
C MET A 83 -1.03 -14.47 -6.71
N LEU A 84 -1.17 -14.37 -5.39
CA LEU A 84 -0.70 -15.43 -4.50
C LEU A 84 -1.54 -16.70 -4.73
N GLU A 85 -0.91 -17.87 -4.62
CA GLU A 85 -1.58 -19.16 -4.80
C GLU A 85 -2.49 -19.53 -3.61
N GLY A 86 -2.51 -18.72 -2.57
CA GLY A 86 -3.32 -18.88 -1.37
C GLY A 86 -3.30 -17.61 -0.51
N SER A 87 -3.55 -17.78 0.78
CA SER A 87 -3.60 -16.66 1.71
C SER A 87 -2.24 -15.96 1.85
N PRO A 88 -2.23 -14.64 2.09
CA PRO A 88 -1.01 -13.91 2.43
C PRO A 88 -0.28 -14.49 3.65
N GLN A 89 -0.99 -15.12 4.59
CA GLN A 89 -0.37 -15.78 5.74
C GLN A 89 0.57 -16.89 5.28
N THR A 90 0.07 -17.82 4.48
CA THR A 90 0.84 -19.00 4.06
C THR A 90 1.94 -18.68 3.03
N TYR A 91 1.61 -17.82 2.07
CA TYR A 91 2.49 -17.60 0.90
C TYR A 91 3.39 -16.38 1.00
N LEU A 92 3.15 -15.48 1.95
CA LEU A 92 3.96 -14.28 2.16
C LEU A 92 4.52 -14.19 3.59
N HIS A 93 3.65 -14.22 4.61
CA HIS A 93 4.10 -13.95 5.98
C HIS A 93 4.92 -15.10 6.57
N ASP A 94 4.45 -16.34 6.47
CA ASP A 94 5.15 -17.49 7.06
C ASP A 94 6.55 -17.71 6.48
N PRO A 95 6.79 -17.62 5.15
CA PRO A 95 8.13 -17.67 4.58
C PRO A 95 9.06 -16.55 5.10
N ILE A 96 8.53 -15.32 5.26
CA ILE A 96 9.31 -14.19 5.78
C ILE A 96 9.64 -14.42 7.27
N LEU A 97 8.67 -14.83 8.07
CA LEU A 97 8.86 -15.12 9.50
C LEU A 97 9.91 -16.22 9.69
N LYS A 98 9.82 -17.29 8.89
CA LYS A 98 10.84 -18.35 8.92
C LYS A 98 12.24 -17.82 8.55
N TYR A 99 12.34 -17.01 7.51
CA TYR A 99 13.61 -16.40 7.09
C TYR A 99 14.23 -15.55 8.20
N LEU A 100 13.42 -14.80 8.94
CA LEU A 100 13.85 -13.98 10.07
C LEU A 100 14.28 -14.85 11.25
N ASP A 101 13.51 -15.87 11.59
CA ASP A 101 13.82 -16.79 12.71
C ASP A 101 15.14 -17.55 12.45
N ASP A 102 15.36 -18.05 11.24
CA ASP A 102 16.61 -18.72 10.83
C ASP A 102 17.84 -17.80 11.00
N ARG A 103 17.66 -16.49 11.15
CA ARG A 103 18.70 -15.45 11.38
C ARG A 103 18.72 -14.90 12.80
N GLY A 104 17.94 -15.49 13.69
CA GLY A 104 17.88 -15.10 15.10
C GLY A 104 17.13 -13.78 15.34
N VAL A 105 16.38 -13.27 14.36
CA VAL A 105 15.52 -12.09 14.53
C VAL A 105 14.28 -12.49 15.33
N LYS A 106 14.01 -11.75 16.41
CA LYS A 106 12.84 -11.99 17.25
C LYS A 106 11.67 -11.13 16.77
N VAL A 107 10.56 -11.77 16.45
CA VAL A 107 9.30 -11.11 16.09
C VAL A 107 8.33 -11.17 17.26
N HIS A 108 7.92 -10.00 17.76
CA HIS A 108 6.96 -9.87 18.86
C HIS A 108 5.62 -9.33 18.31
N THR A 109 4.62 -10.17 18.27
CA THR A 109 3.24 -9.77 17.96
C THR A 109 2.51 -9.29 19.22
N LYS A 110 1.43 -8.52 19.04
CA LYS A 110 0.66 -7.92 20.16
C LYS A 110 1.51 -7.03 21.09
N ALA A 111 2.66 -6.57 20.61
CA ALA A 111 3.63 -5.73 21.31
C ALA A 111 3.49 -4.26 20.85
N ARG A 112 2.35 -3.63 21.17
CA ARG A 112 2.07 -2.25 20.77
C ARG A 112 3.05 -1.29 21.44
N VAL A 113 3.85 -0.58 20.65
CA VAL A 113 4.70 0.51 21.11
C VAL A 113 3.81 1.69 21.53
N ARG A 114 4.04 2.20 22.72
CA ARG A 114 3.33 3.35 23.29
C ARG A 114 4.15 4.63 23.20
N ASP A 115 5.47 4.53 23.45
CA ASP A 115 6.35 5.69 23.54
C ASP A 115 7.78 5.33 23.09
N ILE A 116 8.53 6.35 22.68
CA ILE A 116 9.95 6.29 22.30
C ILE A 116 10.73 7.18 23.26
N GLU A 117 11.50 6.56 24.15
CA GLU A 117 12.35 7.28 25.09
C GLU A 117 13.57 7.87 24.38
N HIS A 118 13.87 9.12 24.66
CA HIS A 118 14.95 9.86 24.00
C HIS A 118 15.65 10.85 24.92
N GLU A 119 16.85 11.22 24.56
CA GLU A 119 17.64 12.27 25.18
C GLU A 119 17.43 13.59 24.43
N LEU A 120 17.64 14.69 25.16
CA LEU A 120 17.63 16.03 24.59
C LEU A 120 19.06 16.59 24.56
N ASP A 121 19.39 17.37 23.55
CA ASP A 121 20.63 18.17 23.50
C ASP A 121 20.57 19.40 24.42
N ALA A 122 21.65 20.15 24.47
CA ALA A 122 21.73 21.37 25.28
C ALA A 122 20.77 22.49 24.88
N GLN A 123 20.16 22.36 23.70
CA GLN A 123 19.12 23.26 23.15
C GLN A 123 17.70 22.70 23.37
N GLY A 124 17.55 21.57 24.05
CA GLY A 124 16.27 20.92 24.32
C GLY A 124 15.68 20.18 23.12
N ARG A 125 16.50 19.83 22.12
CA ARG A 125 16.06 19.09 20.94
C ARG A 125 16.37 17.60 21.08
N PRO A 126 15.53 16.69 20.59
CA PRO A 126 15.82 15.25 20.54
C PRO A 126 17.14 14.97 19.84
N SER A 127 18.02 14.22 20.51
CA SER A 127 19.38 13.96 20.04
C SER A 127 19.73 12.48 19.91
N LYS A 128 19.04 11.61 20.67
CA LYS A 128 19.28 10.16 20.66
C LYS A 128 18.05 9.45 21.19
N VAL A 129 17.68 8.33 20.59
CA VAL A 129 16.67 7.41 21.13
C VAL A 129 17.36 6.31 21.95
N ASN A 130 16.73 5.86 23.04
CA ASN A 130 17.32 4.89 23.96
C ASN A 130 16.51 3.61 24.08
N ALA A 131 15.18 3.72 24.08
CA ALA A 131 14.29 2.60 24.34
C ALA A 131 12.92 2.84 23.73
N ILE A 132 12.15 1.77 23.64
CA ILE A 132 10.70 1.83 23.44
C ILE A 132 9.99 1.37 24.70
N GLN A 133 8.81 1.93 24.95
CA GLN A 133 7.89 1.47 25.97
C GLN A 133 6.68 0.85 25.31
N LEU A 134 6.34 -0.37 25.70
CA LEU A 134 5.14 -1.06 25.22
C LEU A 134 3.90 -0.62 26.02
N ALA A 135 2.72 -0.83 25.44
CA ALA A 135 1.45 -0.57 26.12
C ALA A 135 1.23 -1.45 27.36
N THR A 136 1.94 -2.57 27.47
CA THR A 136 1.99 -3.44 28.66
C THR A 136 2.79 -2.85 29.81
N GLY A 137 3.60 -1.81 29.55
CA GLY A 137 4.54 -1.23 30.50
C GLY A 137 5.98 -1.76 30.37
N ASP A 138 6.20 -2.79 29.56
CA ASP A 138 7.52 -3.34 29.32
C ASP A 138 8.39 -2.33 28.57
N ARG A 139 9.66 -2.26 28.95
CA ARG A 139 10.67 -1.37 28.39
C ARG A 139 11.78 -2.16 27.71
N HIS A 140 12.12 -1.78 26.48
CA HIS A 140 13.17 -2.43 25.71
C HIS A 140 14.19 -1.40 25.22
N GLU A 141 15.46 -1.60 25.56
CA GLU A 141 16.58 -0.74 25.13
C GLU A 141 17.11 -1.23 23.77
N PHE A 142 17.47 -0.27 22.90
CA PHE A 142 18.04 -0.52 21.58
C PHE A 142 19.14 0.49 21.25
N ASP A 143 20.11 0.07 20.47
CA ASP A 143 21.16 0.93 19.94
C ASP A 143 20.62 1.84 18.82
N ALA A 144 19.67 1.36 18.03
CA ALA A 144 18.97 2.10 17.00
C ALA A 144 17.52 1.62 16.87
N ILE A 145 16.64 2.48 16.38
CA ILE A 145 15.23 2.19 16.16
C ILE A 145 14.86 2.55 14.71
N VAL A 146 14.22 1.64 14.00
CA VAL A 146 13.55 1.89 12.72
C VAL A 146 12.05 1.86 12.96
N ALA A 147 11.39 3.00 12.80
CA ALA A 147 9.94 3.10 12.89
C ALA A 147 9.32 2.80 11.50
N ALA A 148 8.90 1.57 11.29
CA ALA A 148 8.34 1.06 10.03
C ALA A 148 6.81 0.96 10.12
N CYS A 149 6.15 2.06 10.44
CA CYS A 149 4.71 2.17 10.59
C CYS A 149 4.06 2.70 9.31
N ASP A 150 2.72 2.59 9.23
CA ASP A 150 1.91 3.42 8.34
C ASP A 150 1.79 4.86 8.88
N VAL A 151 1.20 5.78 8.10
CA VAL A 151 1.04 7.19 8.51
C VAL A 151 0.24 7.32 9.82
N PRO A 152 -0.90 6.65 10.03
CA PRO A 152 -1.59 6.72 11.31
C PRO A 152 -0.79 6.13 12.47
N GLY A 153 -0.01 5.10 12.22
CA GLY A 153 0.83 4.46 13.22
C GLY A 153 1.97 5.37 13.65
N ILE A 154 2.71 5.93 12.70
CA ILE A 154 3.85 6.81 13.02
C ILE A 154 3.38 8.08 13.75
N LYS A 155 2.27 8.70 13.35
CA LYS A 155 1.69 9.85 14.05
C LYS A 155 1.32 9.59 15.51
N LYS A 156 1.06 8.32 15.87
CA LYS A 156 0.71 7.90 17.23
C LYS A 156 1.90 7.61 18.12
N VAL A 157 3.04 7.20 17.54
CA VAL A 157 4.21 6.78 18.32
C VAL A 157 5.31 7.83 18.39
N LEU A 158 5.32 8.81 17.48
CA LEU A 158 6.29 9.91 17.51
C LEU A 158 6.07 10.79 18.76
N PRO A 159 7.11 11.01 19.58
CA PRO A 159 7.06 12.01 20.65
C PRO A 159 6.79 13.41 20.09
N GLU A 160 5.99 14.21 20.80
CA GLU A 160 5.67 15.58 20.38
C GLU A 160 6.94 16.44 20.20
N SER A 161 7.99 16.19 21.00
CA SER A 161 9.28 16.88 20.88
C SER A 161 9.96 16.69 19.51
N PHE A 162 9.66 15.58 18.79
CA PHE A 162 10.28 15.33 17.48
C PHE A 162 9.77 16.31 16.40
N ARG A 163 8.59 16.88 16.57
CA ARG A 163 8.00 17.87 15.67
C ARG A 163 8.79 19.19 15.58
N GLN A 164 9.79 19.39 16.44
CA GLN A 164 10.78 20.46 16.30
C GLN A 164 11.61 20.32 15.00
N PHE A 165 11.68 19.13 14.44
CA PHE A 165 12.33 18.86 13.16
C PHE A 165 11.27 18.80 12.06
N LYS A 166 11.53 19.52 10.95
CA LYS A 166 10.61 19.60 9.83
C LYS A 166 10.29 18.24 9.24
N GLU A 167 11.25 17.32 9.23
CA GLU A 167 11.11 15.97 8.69
C GLU A 167 10.01 15.16 9.43
N PHE A 168 9.87 15.37 10.72
CA PHE A 168 8.81 14.74 11.50
C PHE A 168 7.51 15.53 11.47
N ASP A 169 7.58 16.86 11.48
CA ASP A 169 6.39 17.70 11.44
C ASP A 169 5.64 17.55 10.11
N ASN A 170 6.36 17.42 9.00
CA ASN A 170 5.81 17.17 7.68
C ASN A 170 4.92 15.90 7.61
N ILE A 171 5.20 14.87 8.42
CA ILE A 171 4.39 13.64 8.45
C ILE A 171 2.94 13.95 8.82
N TYR A 172 2.71 15.00 9.62
CA TYR A 172 1.35 15.37 10.06
C TYR A 172 0.53 16.02 8.95
N GLU A 173 1.16 16.49 7.88
CA GLU A 173 0.51 17.02 6.68
C GLU A 173 0.00 15.90 5.73
N LEU A 174 0.48 14.67 5.90
CA LEU A 174 0.07 13.52 5.09
C LEU A 174 -1.33 13.04 5.50
N ASP A 175 -2.27 13.02 4.57
CA ASP A 175 -3.60 12.44 4.74
C ASP A 175 -3.60 10.94 4.40
N CYS A 176 -4.65 10.23 4.83
CA CYS A 176 -4.88 8.84 4.49
C CYS A 176 -6.20 8.64 3.75
N VAL A 177 -6.28 7.59 2.96
CA VAL A 177 -7.51 7.16 2.31
C VAL A 177 -8.31 6.20 3.19
N GLN A 178 -9.62 6.20 3.00
CA GLN A 178 -10.55 5.24 3.60
C GLN A 178 -10.91 4.19 2.55
N ILE A 179 -10.88 2.92 2.93
CA ILE A 179 -11.28 1.82 2.06
C ILE A 179 -12.19 0.84 2.79
N ALA A 180 -13.00 0.12 2.02
CA ALA A 180 -13.75 -1.02 2.52
C ALA A 180 -13.53 -2.23 1.60
N THR A 181 -13.20 -3.37 2.19
CA THR A 181 -13.15 -4.65 1.46
C THR A 181 -14.42 -5.42 1.74
N VAL A 182 -15.05 -5.90 0.68
CA VAL A 182 -16.29 -6.69 0.73
C VAL A 182 -16.00 -8.07 0.19
N GLN A 183 -16.41 -9.10 0.93
CA GLN A 183 -16.34 -10.48 0.48
C GLN A 183 -17.76 -11.06 0.42
N LEU A 184 -18.07 -11.73 -0.68
CA LEU A 184 -19.39 -12.33 -0.96
C LEU A 184 -19.20 -13.77 -1.41
N ARG A 185 -19.74 -14.73 -0.65
CA ARG A 185 -19.75 -16.14 -1.03
C ARG A 185 -21.08 -16.49 -1.70
N PHE A 186 -21.02 -17.15 -2.84
CA PHE A 186 -22.19 -17.62 -3.58
C PHE A 186 -22.29 -19.13 -3.59
N ASP A 187 -23.50 -19.64 -3.80
CA ASP A 187 -23.79 -21.08 -3.96
C ASP A 187 -23.51 -21.60 -5.39
N GLY A 188 -23.02 -20.73 -6.27
CA GLY A 188 -22.63 -21.06 -7.64
C GLY A 188 -21.61 -20.07 -8.18
N TRP A 189 -21.19 -20.24 -9.42
CA TRP A 189 -20.16 -19.41 -10.03
C TRP A 189 -20.73 -18.13 -10.61
N VAL A 190 -20.23 -17.00 -10.15
CA VAL A 190 -20.62 -15.65 -10.60
C VAL A 190 -20.15 -15.40 -12.03
N THR A 191 -18.97 -15.91 -12.39
CA THR A 191 -18.39 -15.75 -13.73
C THR A 191 -18.25 -17.11 -14.43
N GLU A 192 -18.12 -17.09 -15.74
CA GLU A 192 -17.88 -18.30 -16.55
C GLU A 192 -16.39 -18.70 -16.58
N MET A 193 -15.52 -17.98 -15.91
CA MET A 193 -14.07 -18.24 -15.89
C MET A 193 -13.67 -19.55 -15.19
N HIS A 194 -14.59 -20.16 -14.47
CA HIS A 194 -14.40 -21.51 -13.92
C HIS A 194 -14.46 -22.62 -14.99
N ASP A 195 -15.04 -22.36 -16.16
CA ASP A 195 -15.17 -23.31 -17.26
C ASP A 195 -13.98 -23.19 -18.23
N PRO A 196 -13.04 -24.15 -18.27
CA PRO A 196 -11.90 -24.09 -19.17
C PRO A 196 -12.26 -23.96 -20.65
N ALA A 197 -13.44 -24.43 -21.06
CA ALA A 197 -13.90 -24.32 -22.46
C ALA A 197 -14.30 -22.89 -22.85
N ARG A 198 -14.55 -22.02 -21.86
CA ARG A 198 -14.94 -20.61 -22.04
C ARG A 198 -13.83 -19.63 -21.69
N MET A 199 -12.77 -20.11 -21.08
CA MET A 199 -11.59 -19.29 -20.80
C MET A 199 -10.93 -18.86 -22.11
N ARG A 200 -10.71 -17.56 -22.27
CA ARG A 200 -9.88 -17.07 -23.37
C ARG A 200 -8.41 -17.30 -22.99
N ASP A 201 -7.67 -17.92 -23.91
CA ASP A 201 -6.21 -17.95 -23.82
C ASP A 201 -5.68 -16.55 -24.19
N VAL A 202 -5.50 -15.71 -23.20
CA VAL A 202 -5.01 -14.33 -23.37
C VAL A 202 -3.52 -14.22 -23.05
N SER A 203 -2.89 -15.22 -22.40
CA SER A 203 -1.51 -15.08 -21.94
C SER A 203 -0.48 -15.41 -22.99
N GLY A 204 -0.82 -16.22 -23.96
CA GLY A 204 0.16 -16.76 -24.92
C GLY A 204 1.30 -17.58 -24.28
N ASP A 205 1.36 -17.65 -22.97
CA ASP A 205 2.33 -18.45 -22.22
C ASP A 205 1.63 -19.63 -21.56
N GLN A 206 1.73 -20.77 -22.22
CA GLN A 206 1.23 -22.06 -21.75
C GLN A 206 2.34 -22.92 -21.13
N SER A 207 3.46 -22.32 -20.77
CA SER A 207 4.67 -23.05 -20.35
C SER A 207 4.47 -23.87 -19.08
N ASP A 208 3.48 -23.56 -18.25
CA ASP A 208 3.17 -24.26 -17.00
C ASP A 208 1.96 -25.19 -17.09
N GLY A 209 1.30 -25.28 -18.24
CA GLY A 209 0.12 -26.14 -18.46
C GLY A 209 -1.12 -25.71 -17.64
N LYS A 210 -1.03 -24.64 -16.91
CA LYS A 210 -2.16 -24.00 -16.25
C LYS A 210 -2.80 -23.10 -17.29
N GLY A 211 -3.97 -23.46 -17.77
CA GLY A 211 -4.78 -22.56 -18.60
C GLY A 211 -4.85 -21.21 -17.92
N ALA A 212 -4.83 -20.14 -18.70
CA ALA A 212 -4.78 -18.79 -18.26
C ALA A 212 -5.93 -18.44 -17.30
N GLY A 213 -5.80 -18.83 -16.08
CA GLY A 213 -6.60 -18.34 -14.95
C GLY A 213 -6.28 -16.89 -14.61
N ILE A 214 -5.98 -16.13 -15.64
CA ILE A 214 -5.37 -14.87 -15.60
C ILE A 214 -6.22 -13.79 -15.09
N ASP A 215 -7.45 -13.85 -15.44
CA ASP A 215 -8.27 -12.66 -15.44
C ASP A 215 -9.13 -12.63 -14.19
N ASN A 216 -8.53 -13.06 -13.09
CA ASN A 216 -9.20 -13.06 -11.79
C ASN A 216 -9.03 -11.77 -11.01
N LEU A 217 -8.22 -10.82 -11.47
CA LEU A 217 -8.25 -9.46 -10.99
C LEU A 217 -8.92 -8.61 -12.05
N LEU A 218 -10.16 -8.25 -11.79
CA LEU A 218 -11.06 -7.57 -12.71
C LEU A 218 -11.19 -6.10 -12.34
N TYR A 219 -11.37 -5.26 -13.35
CA TYR A 219 -11.57 -3.83 -13.22
C TYR A 219 -12.87 -3.42 -13.90
N SER A 220 -13.60 -2.46 -13.32
CA SER A 220 -14.83 -1.93 -13.91
C SER A 220 -14.96 -0.44 -13.65
N ALA A 221 -15.37 0.30 -14.67
CA ALA A 221 -15.82 1.68 -14.55
C ALA A 221 -17.33 1.79 -14.22
N ASP A 222 -18.04 0.67 -14.24
CA ASP A 222 -19.50 0.60 -14.10
C ASP A 222 -19.91 0.11 -12.69
N ALA A 223 -18.98 0.09 -11.74
CA ALA A 223 -19.23 -0.23 -10.35
C ALA A 223 -18.45 0.70 -9.41
N GLU A 224 -18.90 0.84 -8.17
CA GLU A 224 -18.18 1.58 -7.13
C GLU A 224 -16.93 0.82 -6.63
N PHE A 225 -16.88 -0.49 -6.82
CA PHE A 225 -15.68 -1.28 -6.66
C PHE A 225 -14.96 -1.35 -8.00
N SER A 226 -13.90 -0.59 -8.14
CA SER A 226 -13.10 -0.55 -9.37
C SER A 226 -12.25 -1.80 -9.59
N CYS A 227 -11.94 -2.53 -8.50
CA CYS A 227 -11.11 -3.72 -8.51
C CYS A 227 -11.79 -4.85 -7.71
N PHE A 228 -11.86 -6.04 -8.30
CA PHE A 228 -12.46 -7.21 -7.67
C PHE A 228 -11.88 -8.51 -8.23
N ALA A 229 -11.99 -9.60 -7.47
CA ALA A 229 -11.49 -10.92 -7.84
C ALA A 229 -12.39 -12.03 -7.29
N ASP A 230 -12.41 -13.17 -7.98
CA ASP A 230 -12.96 -14.41 -7.45
C ASP A 230 -11.86 -15.24 -6.78
N LEU A 231 -11.78 -15.19 -5.46
CA LEU A 231 -10.75 -15.88 -4.69
C LEU A 231 -10.84 -17.40 -4.81
N ALA A 232 -12.04 -17.96 -5.05
CA ALA A 232 -12.22 -19.39 -5.24
C ALA A 232 -11.59 -19.88 -6.56
N LEU A 233 -11.45 -19.00 -7.55
CA LEU A 233 -10.73 -19.27 -8.79
C LEU A 233 -9.24 -18.98 -8.68
N VAL A 234 -8.88 -17.86 -8.04
CA VAL A 234 -7.47 -17.44 -7.86
C VAL A 234 -6.70 -18.45 -7.03
N SER A 235 -7.28 -18.91 -5.93
CA SER A 235 -6.61 -19.74 -4.92
C SER A 235 -7.55 -20.85 -4.44
N PRO A 236 -7.88 -21.80 -5.32
CA PRO A 236 -8.89 -22.83 -5.03
C PRO A 236 -8.53 -23.73 -3.84
N GLY A 237 -7.24 -23.95 -3.59
CA GLY A 237 -6.77 -24.79 -2.48
C GLY A 237 -7.17 -24.27 -1.10
N GLU A 238 -7.38 -22.95 -0.95
CA GLU A 238 -7.76 -22.34 0.33
C GLU A 238 -9.18 -21.79 0.32
N TYR A 239 -9.66 -21.29 -0.81
CA TYR A 239 -10.92 -20.52 -0.86
C TYR A 239 -12.07 -21.22 -1.58
N TYR A 240 -11.80 -22.27 -2.36
CA TYR A 240 -12.85 -23.11 -2.91
C TYR A 240 -13.29 -24.16 -1.87
N LYS A 241 -14.59 -24.39 -1.81
CA LYS A 241 -15.17 -25.50 -1.06
C LYS A 241 -16.15 -26.25 -1.94
N GLU A 242 -16.12 -27.58 -1.86
CA GLU A 242 -17.04 -28.43 -2.63
C GLU A 242 -18.50 -28.08 -2.28
N GLY A 243 -19.32 -27.87 -3.30
CA GLY A 243 -20.70 -27.45 -3.16
C GLY A 243 -20.92 -25.96 -2.96
N GLU A 244 -19.83 -25.17 -2.89
CA GLU A 244 -19.88 -23.71 -2.92
C GLU A 244 -19.37 -23.22 -4.29
N GLY A 245 -19.70 -21.96 -4.63
CA GLY A 245 -19.22 -21.31 -5.86
C GLY A 245 -18.19 -20.24 -5.59
N SER A 246 -18.38 -19.10 -6.23
CA SER A 246 -17.50 -17.95 -6.14
C SER A 246 -17.34 -17.40 -4.72
N LEU A 247 -16.12 -16.97 -4.39
CA LEU A 247 -15.85 -16.04 -3.29
C LEU A 247 -15.36 -14.72 -3.89
N MET A 248 -16.30 -13.84 -4.20
CA MET A 248 -15.98 -12.55 -4.76
C MET A 248 -15.42 -11.63 -3.68
N GLN A 249 -14.27 -11.01 -3.95
CA GLN A 249 -13.71 -9.95 -3.14
C GLN A 249 -13.68 -8.66 -3.94
N ALA A 250 -14.28 -7.62 -3.41
CA ALA A 250 -14.31 -6.29 -4.02
C ALA A 250 -13.68 -5.26 -3.07
N VAL A 251 -12.97 -4.29 -3.63
CA VAL A 251 -12.39 -3.17 -2.88
C VAL A 251 -13.12 -1.90 -3.26
N MET A 252 -13.71 -1.26 -2.26
CA MET A 252 -14.47 -0.02 -2.38
C MET A 252 -13.69 1.13 -1.75
N ASP A 253 -13.81 2.29 -2.34
CA ASP A 253 -13.19 3.53 -1.88
C ASP A 253 -14.00 4.23 -0.76
N SER A 254 -13.59 5.46 -0.43
CA SER A 254 -14.18 6.27 0.62
C SER A 254 -15.67 6.56 0.44
N ARG A 255 -16.23 6.46 -0.76
CA ARG A 255 -17.67 6.68 -1.04
C ARG A 255 -18.55 5.68 -0.28
N ALA A 256 -18.04 4.45 -0.08
CA ALA A 256 -18.76 3.41 0.68
C ALA A 256 -18.66 3.60 2.20
N PHE A 257 -17.68 4.33 2.69
CA PHE A 257 -17.29 4.29 4.11
C PHE A 257 -18.39 4.77 5.07
N GLY A 258 -19.23 5.72 4.66
CA GLY A 258 -20.31 6.28 5.47
C GLY A 258 -21.57 5.40 5.58
N ARG A 259 -21.65 4.28 4.83
CA ARG A 259 -22.80 3.36 4.82
C ARG A 259 -22.66 2.30 5.90
N SER A 260 -23.78 1.66 6.29
CA SER A 260 -23.72 0.47 7.13
C SER A 260 -23.14 -0.73 6.36
N GLU A 261 -22.66 -1.74 7.07
CA GLU A 261 -22.09 -2.95 6.43
C GLU A 261 -23.14 -3.66 5.59
N GLU A 262 -24.39 -3.75 6.09
CA GLU A 262 -25.51 -4.35 5.35
C GLU A 262 -25.79 -3.58 4.06
N GLN A 263 -25.74 -2.25 4.10
CA GLN A 263 -25.96 -1.43 2.91
C GLN A 263 -24.84 -1.60 1.89
N ILE A 264 -23.60 -1.66 2.35
CA ILE A 264 -22.43 -1.94 1.49
C ILE A 264 -22.59 -3.31 0.79
N VAL A 265 -22.99 -4.35 1.54
CA VAL A 265 -23.25 -5.68 0.97
C VAL A 265 -24.33 -5.63 -0.08
N GLN A 266 -25.46 -4.99 0.18
CA GLN A 266 -26.57 -4.89 -0.77
C GLN A 266 -26.18 -4.11 -2.03
N ASP A 267 -25.51 -2.98 -1.88
CA ASP A 267 -25.04 -2.18 -3.01
C ASP A 267 -24.03 -2.97 -3.86
N CYS A 268 -23.10 -3.70 -3.22
CA CYS A 268 -22.14 -4.54 -3.90
C CYS A 268 -22.80 -5.70 -4.66
N LEU A 269 -23.78 -6.39 -4.05
CA LEU A 269 -24.57 -7.44 -4.70
C LEU A 269 -25.30 -6.91 -5.92
N GLN A 270 -25.98 -5.76 -5.80
CA GLN A 270 -26.71 -5.16 -6.91
C GLN A 270 -25.79 -4.81 -8.08
N GLN A 271 -24.60 -4.33 -7.81
CA GLN A 271 -23.59 -4.01 -8.82
C GLN A 271 -23.00 -5.29 -9.43
N MET A 272 -22.75 -6.33 -8.63
CA MET A 272 -22.35 -7.67 -9.14
C MET A 272 -23.41 -8.24 -10.09
N TYR A 273 -24.69 -8.15 -9.74
CA TYR A 273 -25.78 -8.60 -10.61
C TYR A 273 -25.95 -7.75 -11.88
N THR A 274 -25.47 -6.53 -11.87
CA THR A 274 -25.44 -5.67 -13.06
C THR A 274 -24.30 -6.05 -13.99
N LEU A 275 -23.11 -6.29 -13.44
CA LEU A 275 -21.94 -6.73 -14.20
C LEU A 275 -22.09 -8.18 -14.71
N PHE A 276 -22.68 -9.05 -13.90
CA PHE A 276 -22.84 -10.48 -14.16
C PHE A 276 -24.31 -10.88 -14.02
N PRO A 277 -25.16 -10.65 -15.05
CA PRO A 277 -26.60 -10.91 -14.96
C PRO A 277 -26.96 -12.37 -14.62
N SER A 278 -26.13 -13.34 -14.99
CA SER A 278 -26.29 -14.76 -14.64
C SER A 278 -26.23 -15.02 -13.14
N ALA A 279 -25.53 -14.18 -12.40
CA ALA A 279 -25.41 -14.32 -10.93
C ALA A 279 -26.71 -13.97 -10.19
N ARG A 280 -27.71 -13.41 -10.84
CA ARG A 280 -29.04 -13.10 -10.23
C ARG A 280 -29.79 -14.33 -9.74
N GLU A 281 -29.49 -15.48 -10.31
CA GLU A 281 -30.10 -16.77 -9.90
C GLU A 281 -29.36 -17.43 -8.72
N LEU A 282 -28.22 -16.85 -8.30
CA LEU A 282 -27.40 -17.36 -7.20
C LEU A 282 -27.79 -16.71 -5.88
N ASN A 283 -27.63 -17.49 -4.80
CA ASN A 283 -27.77 -16.98 -3.45
C ASN A 283 -26.40 -16.58 -2.87
N CYS A 284 -26.31 -15.37 -2.33
CA CYS A 284 -25.19 -14.99 -1.45
C CYS A 284 -25.36 -15.66 -0.10
N THR A 285 -24.55 -16.67 0.19
CA THR A 285 -24.66 -17.50 1.38
C THR A 285 -23.90 -16.96 2.58
N TRP A 286 -22.91 -16.09 2.33
CA TRP A 286 -22.12 -15.42 3.36
C TRP A 286 -21.54 -14.11 2.82
N SER A 287 -21.38 -13.14 3.71
CA SER A 287 -20.75 -11.86 3.40
C SER A 287 -19.92 -11.36 4.57
N ASN A 288 -18.91 -10.55 4.26
CA ASN A 288 -18.09 -9.86 5.25
C ASN A 288 -17.65 -8.50 4.72
N VAL A 289 -17.60 -7.51 5.59
CA VAL A 289 -17.11 -6.16 5.28
C VAL A 289 -16.03 -5.79 6.27
N VAL A 290 -14.90 -5.33 5.76
CA VAL A 290 -13.82 -4.78 6.57
C VAL A 290 -13.61 -3.32 6.18
N LYS A 291 -13.85 -2.40 7.10
CA LYS A 291 -13.61 -0.96 6.90
C LYS A 291 -12.28 -0.56 7.51
N LEU A 292 -11.44 0.05 6.70
CA LEU A 292 -10.19 0.66 7.14
C LEU A 292 -10.33 2.19 7.06
N GLY A 293 -10.50 2.83 8.20
CA GLY A 293 -10.76 4.27 8.29
C GLY A 293 -9.56 5.13 7.93
N GLN A 294 -8.38 4.56 8.04
CA GLN A 294 -7.12 5.15 7.59
C GLN A 294 -6.24 4.00 7.10
N SER A 295 -5.96 3.98 5.82
CA SER A 295 -5.13 2.96 5.19
C SER A 295 -3.88 3.61 4.58
N LEU A 296 -3.74 3.57 3.28
CA LEU A 296 -2.62 4.20 2.58
C LEU A 296 -2.64 5.73 2.76
N TYR A 297 -1.48 6.40 2.66
CA TYR A 297 -1.49 7.84 2.56
C TYR A 297 -2.12 8.28 1.22
N ARG A 298 -2.76 9.44 1.22
CA ARG A 298 -3.47 9.92 0.04
C ARG A 298 -2.48 10.56 -0.93
N GLU A 299 -2.29 9.97 -2.08
CA GLU A 299 -1.44 10.45 -3.18
C GLU A 299 -2.06 11.66 -3.91
N LYS A 300 -2.54 12.67 -3.18
CA LYS A 300 -3.09 13.91 -3.74
C LYS A 300 -1.97 14.87 -4.15
N PRO A 301 -2.24 15.86 -5.02
CA PRO A 301 -1.26 16.86 -5.40
C PRO A 301 -0.60 17.55 -4.22
N GLY A 302 0.70 17.80 -4.36
CA GLY A 302 1.50 18.52 -3.38
C GLY A 302 1.86 17.75 -2.11
N GLN A 303 1.69 16.43 -2.07
CA GLN A 303 2.01 15.62 -0.90
C GLN A 303 3.44 15.06 -0.91
N ASP A 304 4.07 14.90 -2.06
CA ASP A 304 5.40 14.27 -2.16
C ASP A 304 6.46 15.02 -1.34
N LYS A 305 6.38 16.34 -1.27
CA LYS A 305 7.29 17.21 -0.50
C LYS A 305 7.22 17.02 1.03
N PHE A 306 6.17 16.39 1.54
CA PHE A 306 6.00 16.11 2.96
C PHE A 306 6.50 14.73 3.36
N ARG A 307 6.88 13.90 2.39
CA ARG A 307 7.42 12.57 2.64
C ARG A 307 8.83 12.68 3.22
N PRO A 308 9.08 12.18 4.45
CA PRO A 308 10.42 12.21 5.03
C PRO A 308 11.34 11.17 4.38
N GLY A 309 12.64 11.43 4.40
CA GLY A 309 13.65 10.39 4.12
C GLY A 309 13.72 9.32 5.22
N GLN A 310 14.48 8.26 4.97
CA GLN A 310 14.68 7.17 5.93
C GLN A 310 15.64 7.59 7.05
N ALA A 311 16.68 8.35 6.73
CA ALA A 311 17.55 8.99 7.69
C ALA A 311 16.87 10.19 8.33
N THR A 312 17.00 10.33 9.65
CA THR A 312 16.40 11.44 10.38
C THR A 312 17.47 12.34 11.03
N PRO A 313 17.09 13.52 11.53
CA PRO A 313 17.99 14.37 12.33
C PRO A 313 18.48 13.71 13.62
N ILE A 314 17.79 12.67 14.12
CA ILE A 314 18.20 11.89 15.29
C ILE A 314 19.07 10.72 14.78
N PRO A 315 20.38 10.69 15.12
CA PRO A 315 21.36 9.82 14.45
C PRO A 315 21.06 8.31 14.49
N ASN A 316 20.36 7.84 15.53
CA ASN A 316 20.00 6.45 15.73
C ASN A 316 18.49 6.17 15.63
N PHE A 317 17.74 7.08 15.00
CA PHE A 317 16.33 6.91 14.71
C PHE A 317 16.06 7.02 13.20
N PHE A 318 15.39 6.04 12.66
CA PHE A 318 15.14 5.91 11.22
C PHE A 318 13.66 5.70 10.96
N LEU A 319 13.23 6.08 9.76
CA LEU A 319 11.87 5.89 9.28
C LEU A 319 11.85 4.89 8.12
N ALA A 320 10.83 4.07 8.07
CA ALA A 320 10.49 3.25 6.91
C ALA A 320 8.98 3.21 6.76
N GLY A 321 8.52 2.77 5.62
CA GLY A 321 7.09 2.73 5.28
C GLY A 321 6.87 3.34 3.91
N SER A 322 5.81 2.96 3.24
CA SER A 322 5.50 3.41 1.87
C SER A 322 5.37 4.93 1.76
N TYR A 323 4.97 5.60 2.84
CA TYR A 323 4.86 7.06 2.93
C TYR A 323 6.22 7.79 2.97
N THR A 324 7.33 7.12 3.26
CA THR A 324 8.66 7.75 3.23
C THR A 324 9.12 7.98 1.80
N TYR A 325 10.08 8.87 1.61
CA TYR A 325 10.57 9.22 0.28
C TYR A 325 11.25 8.03 -0.39
N GLN A 326 10.69 7.61 -1.50
CA GLN A 326 11.19 6.58 -2.41
C GLN A 326 10.55 6.80 -3.79
N ASP A 327 11.02 6.14 -4.82
CA ASP A 327 10.64 6.38 -6.21
C ASP A 327 9.44 5.53 -6.69
N TYR A 328 8.53 5.17 -5.77
CA TYR A 328 7.32 4.40 -6.09
C TYR A 328 6.09 5.00 -5.41
N ILE A 329 4.92 4.45 -5.71
CA ILE A 329 3.66 4.83 -5.08
C ILE A 329 3.50 4.20 -3.69
N ASP A 330 2.50 4.63 -2.94
CA ASP A 330 2.12 4.00 -1.67
C ASP A 330 1.59 2.58 -1.90
N SER A 331 2.41 1.59 -1.53
CA SER A 331 2.16 0.17 -1.78
C SER A 331 3.09 -0.70 -0.95
N MET A 332 2.87 -2.02 -0.96
CA MET A 332 3.82 -2.98 -0.36
C MET A 332 5.20 -2.92 -1.02
N GLU A 333 5.28 -2.68 -2.33
CA GLU A 333 6.55 -2.47 -3.04
C GLU A 333 7.27 -1.22 -2.52
N GLY A 334 6.56 -0.08 -2.43
CA GLY A 334 7.11 1.16 -1.86
C GLY A 334 7.57 0.97 -0.41
N ALA A 335 6.82 0.23 0.40
CA ALA A 335 7.20 -0.10 1.78
C ALA A 335 8.47 -0.96 1.83
N THR A 336 8.59 -1.95 0.96
CA THR A 336 9.78 -2.82 0.88
C THR A 336 11.01 -2.03 0.46
N LYS A 337 10.89 -1.19 -0.58
CA LYS A 337 11.97 -0.29 -1.01
C LYS A 337 12.42 0.62 0.11
N SER A 338 11.50 1.23 0.83
CA SER A 338 11.82 2.10 1.96
C SER A 338 12.53 1.35 3.08
N GLY A 339 12.16 0.09 3.33
CA GLY A 339 12.81 -0.78 4.30
C GLY A 339 14.26 -1.07 3.95
N LEU A 340 14.57 -1.35 2.66
CA LEU A 340 15.93 -1.51 2.18
C LEU A 340 16.75 -0.23 2.33
N MET A 341 16.18 0.91 1.92
CA MET A 341 16.84 2.22 2.08
C MET A 341 17.11 2.55 3.56
N ALA A 342 16.18 2.23 4.45
CA ALA A 342 16.38 2.42 5.89
C ALA A 342 17.50 1.52 6.45
N ALA A 343 17.59 0.27 5.98
CA ALA A 343 18.66 -0.64 6.36
C ALA A 343 20.04 -0.12 5.92
N ASP A 344 20.14 0.41 4.69
CA ASP A 344 21.38 1.03 4.18
C ASP A 344 21.80 2.24 5.05
N GLU A 345 20.85 3.08 5.47
CA GLU A 345 21.12 4.20 6.37
C GLU A 345 21.58 3.76 7.77
N VAL A 346 21.00 2.68 8.32
CA VAL A 346 21.45 2.07 9.59
C VAL A 346 22.89 1.57 9.46
N ILE A 347 23.20 0.88 8.36
CA ILE A 347 24.57 0.36 8.08
C ILE A 347 25.56 1.52 7.94
N ALA A 348 25.21 2.55 7.18
CA ALA A 348 26.06 3.72 6.99
C ALA A 348 26.40 4.47 8.31
N ARG A 349 25.50 4.40 9.30
CA ARG A 349 25.68 5.03 10.61
C ARG A 349 26.14 4.08 11.72
N ALA A 350 26.43 2.81 11.42
CA ALA A 350 26.73 1.79 12.40
C ALA A 350 27.89 2.18 13.36
N ASP A 351 28.98 2.74 12.83
CA ASP A 351 30.12 3.19 13.62
C ASP A 351 29.76 4.34 14.59
N ALA A 352 28.93 5.28 14.15
CA ALA A 352 28.46 6.38 14.99
C ALA A 352 27.54 5.87 16.11
N ILE A 353 26.65 4.95 15.78
CA ILE A 353 25.74 4.29 16.73
C ILE A 353 26.56 3.50 17.78
N GLY A 354 27.58 2.75 17.36
CA GLY A 354 28.48 2.03 18.24
C GLY A 354 29.21 2.94 19.23
N LYS A 355 29.69 4.11 18.80
CA LYS A 355 30.33 5.12 19.68
C LYS A 355 29.33 5.69 20.69
N MET A 356 28.09 5.93 20.33
CA MET A 356 27.05 6.39 21.29
C MET A 356 26.79 5.37 22.39
N ARG A 357 26.89 4.07 22.09
CA ARG A 357 26.76 2.98 23.07
C ARG A 357 27.92 2.97 24.06
N SER A 358 29.16 3.09 23.58
CA SER A 358 30.37 3.07 24.42
C SER A 358 30.40 4.25 25.40
N SER A 359 30.06 5.45 24.95
CA SER A 359 29.99 6.64 25.79
C SER A 359 28.91 6.55 26.88
N ALA A 360 27.77 5.92 26.59
CA ALA A 360 26.73 5.69 27.58
C ALA A 360 27.09 4.63 28.62
N ALA A 361 27.92 3.63 28.26
CA ALA A 361 28.42 2.62 29.19
C ALA A 361 29.45 3.23 30.17
N GLU A 362 30.37 4.06 29.67
CA GLU A 362 31.37 4.76 30.50
C GLU A 362 30.76 5.72 31.53
N GLN A 363 29.62 6.34 31.20
CA GLN A 363 28.89 7.23 32.13
C GLN A 363 28.08 6.46 33.19
N ARG A 364 27.88 5.15 33.05
CA ARG A 364 27.12 4.28 33.98
C ARG A 364 28.06 3.56 34.97
N GLU A 365 29.39 3.55 34.76
CA GLU A 365 30.31 3.00 35.76
C GLU A 365 30.37 3.96 36.94
N PRO A 366 30.03 3.49 38.17
CA PRO A 366 30.17 4.33 39.34
C PRO A 366 31.67 4.66 39.57
N VAL A 367 31.98 5.94 39.71
CA VAL A 367 33.26 6.37 40.21
C VAL A 367 33.45 5.71 41.58
N ALA A 368 34.36 4.73 41.63
CA ALA A 368 34.71 3.96 42.85
C ALA A 368 35.40 4.84 43.89
#